data_d65d815146b5d871ef0290d0415d6db8
#
_entry.id   d65d815146b5d871ef0290d0415d6db8
#
_cell.length_a   1.000
_cell.length_b   1.000
_cell.length_c   1.000
_cell.angle_alpha   90.00
_cell.angle_beta   90.00
_cell.angle_gamma   90.00
#
_symmetry.space_group_name_H-M   'P 1'
#
loop_
_entity.id
_entity.type
_entity.pdbx_description
1 polymer ?
#
loop_
_entity_poly.entity_id
_entity_poly.type
_entity_poly.pdbx_seq_one_letter_code
_entity_poly.pdbx_strand_id
1 'polypeptide(L)'
;HNNCSGKHAGMLILSKLMNGKTSGYANLTSMVQQRILGTLEFMTGLDLMQYTHGIDGCGAPVFSAPLGNWARAFALFAGGGELPETRHNACQRIRKSIAAEPLYIAGHDRACTAINSAYGEAITVKTGAEGVYSAAFHELGLGTVLKARDGNKRGAEVAIGAVIRALGYPTDGLVKN
;
A
#
# COMPACT_ATOMS: atom_id res chain seq x y z
N HIS A 1 10.09 14.30 8.28
CA HIS A 1 9.65 13.39 7.22
C HIS A 1 8.25 12.88 7.54
N ASN A 2 7.40 12.75 6.55
CA ASN A 2 6.08 12.15 6.69
C ASN A 2 5.86 11.01 5.67
N ASN A 3 4.80 10.22 5.87
CA ASN A 3 4.49 9.05 5.05
C ASN A 3 4.30 9.37 3.57
N CYS A 4 3.96 10.60 3.21
CA CYS A 4 3.62 10.99 1.85
C CYS A 4 4.79 11.59 1.07
N SER A 5 5.90 11.95 1.70
CA SER A 5 7.03 12.60 0.99
C SER A 5 7.59 11.71 -0.13
N GLY A 6 7.78 10.42 0.11
CA GLY A 6 8.21 9.47 -0.92
C GLY A 6 7.19 9.32 -2.06
N LYS A 7 5.89 9.27 -1.72
CA LYS A 7 4.80 9.23 -2.69
C LYS A 7 4.82 10.45 -3.60
N HIS A 8 4.94 11.65 -3.04
CA HIS A 8 5.00 12.89 -3.81
C HIS A 8 6.27 13.00 -4.67
N ALA A 9 7.42 12.59 -4.15
CA ALA A 9 8.65 12.49 -4.95
C ALA A 9 8.45 11.55 -6.15
N GLY A 10 7.84 10.39 -5.94
CA GLY A 10 7.51 9.45 -7.02
C GLY A 10 6.55 10.04 -8.07
N MET A 11 5.53 10.78 -7.64
CA MET A 11 4.61 11.48 -8.54
C MET A 11 5.33 12.54 -9.38
N LEU A 12 6.24 13.30 -8.80
CA LEU A 12 7.05 14.30 -9.53
C LEU A 12 8.01 13.66 -10.54
N ILE A 13 8.64 12.54 -10.16
CA ILE A 13 9.49 11.75 -11.06
C ILE A 13 8.65 11.23 -12.22
N LEU A 14 7.50 10.64 -11.93
CA LEU A 14 6.59 10.13 -12.96
C LEU A 14 6.13 11.24 -13.91
N SER A 15 5.78 12.44 -13.36
CA SER A 15 5.42 13.58 -14.19
C SER A 15 6.54 13.95 -15.19
N LYS A 16 7.78 14.02 -14.74
CA LYS A 16 8.94 14.27 -15.60
C LYS A 16 9.12 13.19 -16.66
N LEU A 17 9.01 11.92 -16.28
CA LEU A 17 9.15 10.80 -17.23
C LEU A 17 8.05 10.79 -18.30
N MET A 18 6.88 11.33 -17.98
CA MET A 18 5.76 11.46 -18.92
C MET A 18 5.79 12.80 -19.70
N ASN A 19 6.86 13.59 -19.60
CA ASN A 19 6.97 14.94 -20.16
C ASN A 19 5.85 15.89 -19.69
N GLY A 20 5.32 15.63 -18.50
CA GLY A 20 4.26 16.40 -17.87
C GLY A 20 4.79 17.58 -17.05
N LYS A 21 3.88 18.48 -16.71
CA LYS A 21 4.19 19.61 -15.81
C LYS A 21 4.32 19.11 -14.37
N THR A 22 5.34 19.59 -13.66
CA THR A 22 5.51 19.31 -12.22
C THR A 22 4.62 20.18 -11.34
N SER A 23 4.10 21.30 -11.83
CA SER A 23 3.06 22.05 -11.12
C SER A 23 1.69 21.40 -11.34
N GLY A 24 0.86 21.33 -10.28
CA GLY A 24 -0.47 20.74 -10.36
C GLY A 24 -0.49 19.21 -10.52
N TYR A 25 0.62 18.51 -10.34
CA TYR A 25 0.71 17.04 -10.45
C TYR A 25 -0.24 16.30 -9.49
N ALA A 26 -0.67 16.93 -8.40
CA ALA A 26 -1.62 16.38 -7.45
C ALA A 26 -3.08 16.57 -7.88
N ASN A 27 -3.37 17.37 -8.91
CA ASN A 27 -4.74 17.52 -9.39
C ASN A 27 -5.21 16.23 -10.04
N LEU A 28 -6.44 15.82 -9.73
CA LEU A 28 -7.02 14.58 -10.26
C LEU A 28 -6.92 14.47 -11.79
N THR A 29 -7.09 15.59 -12.49
CA THR A 29 -7.04 15.66 -13.97
C THR A 29 -5.62 15.67 -14.54
N SER A 30 -4.58 15.70 -13.70
CA SER A 30 -3.19 15.65 -14.18
C SER A 30 -2.85 14.29 -14.80
N MET A 31 -1.92 14.26 -15.75
CA MET A 31 -1.47 13.01 -16.37
C MET A 31 -1.00 11.98 -15.35
N VAL A 32 -0.33 12.43 -14.30
CA VAL A 32 0.19 11.57 -13.22
C VAL A 32 -0.96 10.92 -12.45
N GLN A 33 -1.95 11.71 -12.03
CA GLN A 33 -3.09 11.19 -11.26
C GLN A 33 -3.98 10.28 -12.09
N GLN A 34 -4.17 10.57 -13.38
CA GLN A 34 -4.89 9.69 -14.29
C GLN A 34 -4.14 8.35 -14.48
N ARG A 35 -2.80 8.36 -14.55
CA ARG A 35 -2.01 7.12 -14.60
C ARG A 35 -2.13 6.32 -13.30
N ILE A 36 -2.13 6.99 -12.15
CA ILE A 36 -2.31 6.35 -10.84
C ILE A 36 -3.71 5.77 -10.74
N LEU A 37 -4.74 6.55 -11.10
CA LEU A 37 -6.13 6.10 -11.11
C LEU A 37 -6.30 4.82 -11.94
N GLY A 38 -5.88 4.82 -13.20
CA GLY A 38 -6.00 3.62 -14.04
C GLY A 38 -5.20 2.41 -13.50
N THR A 39 -4.11 2.65 -12.75
CA THR A 39 -3.40 1.57 -12.05
C THR A 39 -4.21 1.02 -10.88
N LEU A 40 -4.81 1.89 -10.07
CA LEU A 40 -5.66 1.48 -8.95
C LEU A 40 -6.92 0.76 -9.45
N GLU A 41 -7.56 1.24 -10.51
CA GLU A 41 -8.72 0.59 -11.14
C GLU A 41 -8.39 -0.81 -11.64
N PHE A 42 -7.27 -0.96 -12.33
CA PHE A 42 -6.80 -2.28 -12.76
C PHE A 42 -6.58 -3.23 -11.57
N MET A 43 -5.91 -2.77 -10.51
CA MET A 43 -5.58 -3.60 -9.35
C MET A 43 -6.81 -3.93 -8.50
N THR A 44 -7.73 -2.99 -8.33
CA THR A 44 -8.96 -3.20 -7.57
C THR A 44 -10.06 -3.92 -8.37
N GLY A 45 -10.00 -3.83 -9.70
CA GLY A 45 -11.03 -4.33 -10.60
C GLY A 45 -12.31 -3.48 -10.60
N LEU A 46 -12.20 -2.19 -10.30
CA LEU A 46 -13.31 -1.24 -10.20
C LEU A 46 -13.08 -0.02 -11.07
N ASP A 47 -14.15 0.59 -11.54
CA ASP A 47 -14.15 1.99 -11.98
C ASP A 47 -14.26 2.86 -10.72
N LEU A 48 -13.14 3.38 -10.25
CA LEU A 48 -13.06 4.12 -8.99
C LEU A 48 -13.76 5.49 -9.07
N MET A 49 -14.01 5.99 -10.27
CA MET A 49 -14.78 7.23 -10.45
C MET A 49 -16.27 7.07 -10.14
N GLN A 50 -16.79 5.84 -10.09
CA GLN A 50 -18.14 5.54 -9.63
C GLN A 50 -18.27 5.56 -8.10
N TYR A 51 -17.17 5.66 -7.38
CA TYR A 51 -17.13 5.69 -5.91
C TYR A 51 -16.78 7.09 -5.40
N THR A 52 -17.05 7.32 -4.11
CA THR A 52 -16.67 8.58 -3.46
C THR A 52 -15.15 8.74 -3.50
N HIS A 53 -14.72 9.92 -3.89
CA HIS A 53 -13.31 10.31 -3.86
C HIS A 53 -13.16 11.69 -3.24
N GLY A 54 -11.97 12.02 -2.80
CA GLY A 54 -11.65 13.28 -2.13
C GLY A 54 -10.19 13.64 -2.26
N ILE A 55 -9.76 14.52 -1.39
CA ILE A 55 -8.36 14.96 -1.30
C ILE A 55 -7.81 14.52 0.07
N ASP A 56 -6.73 13.75 0.04
CA ASP A 56 -6.01 13.31 1.26
C ASP A 56 -5.35 14.50 1.96
N GLY A 57 -5.02 14.35 3.23
CA GLY A 57 -4.33 15.38 4.02
C GLY A 57 -2.99 15.84 3.45
N CYS A 58 -2.41 15.10 2.50
CA CYS A 58 -1.21 15.51 1.76
C CYS A 58 -1.50 16.23 0.44
N GLY A 59 -2.76 16.45 0.08
CA GLY A 59 -3.18 17.10 -1.17
C GLY A 59 -3.32 16.19 -2.39
N ALA A 60 -3.03 14.89 -2.27
CA ALA A 60 -3.23 13.94 -3.36
C ALA A 60 -4.68 13.41 -3.38
N PRO A 61 -5.23 13.01 -4.55
CA PRO A 61 -6.52 12.33 -4.62
C PRO A 61 -6.53 11.04 -3.80
N VAL A 62 -7.66 10.75 -3.18
CA VAL A 62 -7.94 9.51 -2.45
C VAL A 62 -9.30 8.95 -2.88
N PHE A 63 -9.37 7.64 -3.06
CA PHE A 63 -10.57 6.95 -3.56
C PHE A 63 -11.09 5.99 -2.52
N SER A 64 -12.42 5.94 -2.35
CA SER A 64 -13.07 4.88 -1.57
C SER A 64 -13.33 3.67 -2.47
N ALA A 65 -13.32 2.49 -1.86
CA ALA A 65 -13.74 1.24 -2.49
C ALA A 65 -14.05 0.21 -1.39
N PRO A 66 -14.83 -0.85 -1.69
CA PRO A 66 -15.01 -1.95 -0.76
C PRO A 66 -13.67 -2.56 -0.34
N LEU A 67 -13.52 -2.92 0.93
CA LEU A 67 -12.27 -3.49 1.47
C LEU A 67 -11.80 -4.74 0.71
N GLY A 68 -12.74 -5.57 0.22
CA GLY A 68 -12.41 -6.74 -0.57
C GLY A 68 -11.69 -6.42 -1.88
N ASN A 69 -12.02 -5.30 -2.53
CA ASN A 69 -11.36 -4.88 -3.76
C ASN A 69 -9.94 -4.32 -3.48
N TRP A 70 -9.76 -3.62 -2.37
CA TRP A 70 -8.42 -3.27 -1.91
C TRP A 70 -7.60 -4.50 -1.54
N ALA A 71 -8.19 -5.49 -0.84
CA ALA A 71 -7.53 -6.76 -0.53
C ALA A 71 -7.13 -7.52 -1.81
N ARG A 72 -7.99 -7.52 -2.86
CA ARG A 72 -7.65 -8.04 -4.19
C ARG A 72 -6.41 -7.35 -4.78
N ALA A 73 -6.32 -6.02 -4.68
CA ALA A 73 -5.15 -5.29 -5.16
C ALA A 73 -3.86 -5.73 -4.46
N PHE A 74 -3.90 -5.96 -3.14
CA PHE A 74 -2.76 -6.50 -2.39
C PHE A 74 -2.50 -7.98 -2.69
N ALA A 75 -3.51 -8.79 -3.00
CA ALA A 75 -3.32 -10.16 -3.46
C ALA A 75 -2.60 -10.21 -4.82
N LEU A 76 -3.01 -9.37 -5.77
CA LEU A 76 -2.30 -9.23 -7.05
C LEU A 76 -0.84 -8.76 -6.86
N PHE A 77 -0.61 -7.81 -5.95
CA PHE A 77 0.74 -7.39 -5.58
C PHE A 77 1.55 -8.53 -4.96
N ALA A 78 0.90 -9.42 -4.21
CA ALA A 78 1.51 -10.62 -3.63
C ALA A 78 1.82 -11.72 -4.66
N GLY A 79 1.29 -11.64 -5.87
CA GLY A 79 1.41 -12.69 -6.89
C GLY A 79 0.23 -13.66 -6.91
N GLY A 80 -0.87 -13.35 -6.21
CA GLY A 80 -2.09 -14.16 -6.12
C GLY A 80 -3.03 -14.08 -7.33
N GLY A 81 -2.51 -13.72 -8.50
CA GLY A 81 -3.28 -13.66 -9.74
C GLY A 81 -2.41 -13.25 -10.92
N GLU A 82 -3.00 -13.30 -12.10
CA GLU A 82 -2.29 -12.94 -13.34
C GLU A 82 -2.12 -11.43 -13.48
N LEU A 83 -0.90 -10.99 -13.70
CA LEU A 83 -0.52 -9.64 -14.06
C LEU A 83 0.25 -9.65 -15.37
N PRO A 84 0.11 -8.62 -16.23
CA PRO A 84 1.04 -8.42 -17.33
C PRO A 84 2.49 -8.42 -16.83
N GLU A 85 3.40 -9.03 -17.57
CA GLU A 85 4.80 -9.23 -17.16
C GLU A 85 5.47 -7.97 -16.64
N THR A 86 5.28 -6.84 -17.32
CA THR A 86 5.85 -5.56 -16.91
C THR A 86 5.35 -5.11 -15.53
N ARG A 87 4.06 -5.34 -15.23
CA ARG A 87 3.47 -5.02 -13.93
C ARG A 87 3.92 -6.00 -12.86
N HIS A 88 3.99 -7.29 -13.18
CA HIS A 88 4.54 -8.31 -12.29
C HIS A 88 5.98 -7.95 -11.87
N ASN A 89 6.85 -7.63 -12.83
CA ASN A 89 8.23 -7.23 -12.57
C ASN A 89 8.31 -5.96 -11.73
N ALA A 90 7.41 -4.99 -11.93
CA ALA A 90 7.33 -3.79 -11.09
C ALA A 90 6.96 -4.14 -9.64
N CYS A 91 5.97 -5.01 -9.43
CA CYS A 91 5.59 -5.50 -8.09
C CYS A 91 6.75 -6.21 -7.39
N GLN A 92 7.47 -7.07 -8.10
CA GLN A 92 8.66 -7.75 -7.56
C GLN A 92 9.77 -6.78 -7.15
N ARG A 93 10.03 -5.75 -7.95
CA ARG A 93 11.01 -4.71 -7.60
C ARG A 93 10.61 -3.93 -6.35
N ILE A 94 9.33 -3.55 -6.23
CA ILE A 94 8.80 -2.86 -5.05
C ILE A 94 8.93 -3.74 -3.81
N ARG A 95 8.51 -5.02 -3.88
CA ARG A 95 8.65 -6.00 -2.81
C ARG A 95 10.10 -6.08 -2.30
N LYS A 96 11.06 -6.31 -3.22
CA LYS A 96 12.48 -6.39 -2.89
C LYS A 96 13.02 -5.11 -2.25
N SER A 97 12.61 -3.95 -2.76
CA SER A 97 13.02 -2.65 -2.22
C SER A 97 12.49 -2.43 -0.80
N ILE A 98 11.25 -2.84 -0.53
CA ILE A 98 10.65 -2.76 0.82
C ILE A 98 11.38 -3.69 1.80
N ALA A 99 11.68 -4.92 1.37
CA ALA A 99 12.40 -5.89 2.19
C ALA A 99 13.84 -5.45 2.51
N ALA A 100 14.50 -4.83 1.53
CA ALA A 100 15.88 -4.35 1.70
C ALA A 100 15.95 -3.11 2.62
N GLU A 101 14.96 -2.23 2.56
CA GLU A 101 14.98 -0.93 3.23
C GLU A 101 13.64 -0.62 3.95
N PRO A 102 13.22 -1.46 4.91
CA PRO A 102 11.91 -1.34 5.55
C PRO A 102 11.71 -0.04 6.33
N LEU A 103 12.81 0.58 6.79
CA LEU A 103 12.77 1.86 7.50
C LEU A 103 12.14 2.98 6.66
N TYR A 104 12.36 2.97 5.34
CA TYR A 104 11.79 3.99 4.44
C TYR A 104 10.27 3.86 4.25
N ILE A 105 9.66 2.76 4.70
CA ILE A 105 8.21 2.56 4.62
C ILE A 105 7.46 3.38 5.68
N ALA A 106 7.98 3.46 6.89
CA ALA A 106 7.26 4.11 7.99
C ALA A 106 8.13 4.87 9.00
N GLY A 107 9.45 4.68 9.00
CA GLY A 107 10.37 5.27 9.97
C GLY A 107 10.57 4.42 11.22
N HIS A 108 11.26 4.98 12.20
CA HIS A 108 11.56 4.31 13.47
C HIS A 108 10.28 4.10 14.31
N ASP A 109 10.30 3.10 15.18
CA ASP A 109 9.27 2.81 16.17
C ASP A 109 7.85 2.64 15.58
N ARG A 110 7.79 2.06 14.37
CA ARG A 110 6.54 1.81 13.66
C ARG A 110 6.33 0.32 13.42
N ALA A 111 5.09 -0.14 13.62
CA ALA A 111 4.72 -1.54 13.37
C ALA A 111 5.02 -1.98 11.93
N CYS A 112 4.81 -1.10 10.92
CA CYS A 112 5.18 -1.42 9.54
C CYS A 112 6.66 -1.74 9.38
N THR A 113 7.54 -0.94 10.00
CA THR A 113 8.99 -1.16 9.93
C THR A 113 9.36 -2.47 10.62
N ALA A 114 8.82 -2.72 11.82
CA ALA A 114 9.07 -3.95 12.55
C ALA A 114 8.63 -5.20 11.78
N ILE A 115 7.41 -5.19 11.22
CA ILE A 115 6.87 -6.32 10.46
C ILE A 115 7.65 -6.54 9.16
N ASN A 116 7.86 -5.48 8.35
CA ASN A 116 8.62 -5.62 7.10
C ASN A 116 10.07 -6.06 7.35
N SER A 117 10.70 -5.63 8.47
CA SER A 117 12.04 -6.09 8.84
C SER A 117 12.06 -7.57 9.28
N ALA A 118 11.04 -8.00 10.02
CA ALA A 118 10.98 -9.36 10.54
C ALA A 118 10.72 -10.42 9.47
N TYR A 119 9.89 -10.09 8.48
CA TYR A 119 9.47 -11.06 7.46
C TYR A 119 10.10 -10.85 6.08
N GLY A 120 10.80 -9.75 5.86
CA GLY A 120 11.49 -9.49 4.60
C GLY A 120 10.57 -9.59 3.38
N GLU A 121 10.94 -10.42 2.41
CA GLU A 121 10.14 -10.62 1.20
C GLU A 121 8.91 -11.53 1.40
N ALA A 122 8.70 -12.18 2.53
CA ALA A 122 7.52 -13.03 2.75
C ALA A 122 6.25 -12.21 2.96
N ILE A 123 6.34 -11.08 3.66
CA ILE A 123 5.19 -10.23 3.97
C ILE A 123 5.54 -8.77 3.72
N THR A 124 4.69 -8.06 2.99
CA THR A 124 4.74 -6.60 2.88
C THR A 124 3.52 -6.00 3.57
N VAL A 125 3.76 -5.07 4.51
CA VAL A 125 2.68 -4.35 5.18
C VAL A 125 2.79 -2.84 5.03
N LYS A 126 1.64 -2.17 5.04
CA LYS A 126 1.56 -0.70 5.08
C LYS A 126 0.32 -0.23 5.83
N THR A 127 0.53 0.64 6.79
CA THR A 127 -0.57 1.36 7.45
C THR A 127 -1.09 2.50 6.58
N GLY A 128 -2.38 2.77 6.66
CA GLY A 128 -3.02 3.97 6.15
C GLY A 128 -3.46 4.90 7.28
N ALA A 129 -4.06 6.03 6.92
CA ALA A 129 -4.71 6.90 7.88
C ALA A 129 -5.98 6.25 8.45
N GLU A 130 -6.50 6.80 9.56
CA GLU A 130 -7.80 6.43 10.12
C GLU A 130 -7.97 4.92 10.40
N GLY A 131 -6.91 4.27 10.90
CA GLY A 131 -6.95 2.85 11.28
C GLY A 131 -7.03 1.88 10.10
N VAL A 132 -6.58 2.26 8.93
CA VAL A 132 -6.42 1.36 7.79
C VAL A 132 -5.07 0.62 7.91
N TYR A 133 -5.08 -0.66 7.62
CA TYR A 133 -3.87 -1.47 7.50
C TYR A 133 -4.01 -2.48 6.37
N SER A 134 -2.95 -2.67 5.62
CA SER A 134 -2.91 -3.61 4.49
C SER A 134 -1.70 -4.52 4.59
N ALA A 135 -1.84 -5.74 4.08
CA ALA A 135 -0.76 -6.70 3.95
C ALA A 135 -0.84 -7.47 2.64
N ALA A 136 0.32 -7.82 2.11
CA ALA A 136 0.52 -8.77 1.03
C ALA A 136 1.36 -9.93 1.56
N PHE A 137 0.84 -11.14 1.46
CA PHE A 137 1.48 -12.40 1.87
C PHE A 137 1.98 -13.10 0.62
N HIS A 138 3.25 -12.89 0.28
CA HIS A 138 3.80 -13.23 -1.02
C HIS A 138 3.90 -14.73 -1.30
N GLU A 139 4.13 -15.54 -0.26
CA GLU A 139 4.19 -17.00 -0.38
C GLU A 139 2.81 -17.63 -0.57
N LEU A 140 1.76 -16.94 -0.10
CA LEU A 140 0.39 -17.41 -0.17
C LEU A 140 -0.40 -16.80 -1.33
N GLY A 141 0.15 -15.76 -1.99
CA GLY A 141 -0.59 -14.98 -2.99
C GLY A 141 -1.82 -14.26 -2.42
N LEU A 142 -1.82 -13.95 -1.12
CA LEU A 142 -2.96 -13.36 -0.42
C LEU A 142 -2.74 -11.87 -0.14
N GLY A 143 -3.85 -11.12 -0.18
CA GLY A 143 -3.92 -9.74 0.25
C GLY A 143 -4.94 -9.55 1.38
N THR A 144 -4.61 -8.68 2.32
CA THR A 144 -5.51 -8.31 3.42
C THR A 144 -5.58 -6.80 3.55
N VAL A 145 -6.78 -6.28 3.74
CA VAL A 145 -7.01 -4.90 4.13
C VAL A 145 -8.02 -4.86 5.26
N LEU A 146 -7.70 -4.13 6.29
CA LEU A 146 -8.58 -3.92 7.44
C LEU A 146 -8.77 -2.43 7.73
N LYS A 147 -9.88 -2.12 8.39
CA LYS A 147 -10.25 -0.77 8.82
C LYS A 147 -10.76 -0.83 10.26
N ALA A 148 -10.04 -0.22 11.19
CA ALA A 148 -10.56 0.00 12.53
C ALA A 148 -11.70 1.03 12.48
N ARG A 149 -12.87 0.70 13.04
CA ARG A 149 -14.07 1.55 12.95
C ARG A 149 -13.90 2.90 13.66
N ASP A 150 -13.13 2.91 14.75
CA ASP A 150 -12.80 4.11 15.51
C ASP A 150 -11.67 4.96 14.89
N GLY A 151 -11.07 4.49 13.79
CA GLY A 151 -9.94 5.14 13.14
C GLY A 151 -8.60 4.99 13.88
N ASN A 152 -8.55 4.27 15.01
CA ASN A 152 -7.35 4.19 15.82
C ASN A 152 -6.35 3.18 15.27
N LYS A 153 -5.10 3.61 15.11
CA LYS A 153 -4.02 2.75 14.60
C LYS A 153 -3.73 1.55 15.52
N ARG A 154 -3.90 1.69 16.85
CA ARG A 154 -3.64 0.62 17.82
C ARG A 154 -4.50 -0.61 17.54
N GLY A 155 -5.81 -0.42 17.26
CA GLY A 155 -6.70 -1.51 16.90
C GLY A 155 -6.28 -2.18 15.59
N ALA A 156 -5.88 -1.38 14.59
CA ALA A 156 -5.41 -1.88 13.31
C ALA A 156 -4.07 -2.65 13.42
N GLU A 157 -3.15 -2.19 14.26
CA GLU A 157 -1.85 -2.85 14.50
C GLU A 157 -2.02 -4.20 15.21
N VAL A 158 -2.92 -4.29 16.20
CA VAL A 158 -3.25 -5.56 16.85
C VAL A 158 -3.94 -6.52 15.88
N ALA A 159 -4.88 -6.01 15.08
CA ALA A 159 -5.62 -6.84 14.13
C ALA A 159 -4.71 -7.41 13.03
N ILE A 160 -3.77 -6.64 12.46
CA ILE A 160 -2.84 -7.17 11.47
C ILE A 160 -1.90 -8.23 12.07
N GLY A 161 -1.47 -8.06 13.31
CA GLY A 161 -0.70 -9.08 14.03
C GLY A 161 -1.49 -10.37 14.22
N ALA A 162 -2.78 -10.28 14.52
CA ALA A 162 -3.67 -11.45 14.63
C ALA A 162 -3.84 -12.16 13.28
N VAL A 163 -3.96 -11.42 12.17
CA VAL A 163 -4.03 -11.99 10.81
C VAL A 163 -2.74 -12.73 10.47
N ILE A 164 -1.57 -12.12 10.71
CA ILE A 164 -0.27 -12.73 10.46
C ILE A 164 -0.16 -14.07 11.22
N ARG A 165 -0.54 -14.09 12.49
CA ARG A 165 -0.56 -15.32 13.31
C ARG A 165 -1.55 -16.36 12.78
N ALA A 166 -2.76 -15.95 12.41
CA ALA A 166 -3.80 -16.85 11.90
C ALA A 166 -3.40 -17.51 10.57
N LEU A 167 -2.55 -16.87 9.78
CA LEU A 167 -1.97 -17.42 8.55
C LEU A 167 -0.72 -18.30 8.79
N GLY A 168 -0.36 -18.56 10.05
CA GLY A 168 0.71 -19.49 10.41
C GLY A 168 2.11 -18.88 10.48
N TYR A 169 2.26 -17.56 10.37
CA TYR A 169 3.55 -16.91 10.51
C TYR A 169 3.92 -16.73 12.00
N PRO A 170 5.18 -16.99 12.41
CA PRO A 170 5.62 -16.81 13.79
C PRO A 170 5.59 -15.33 14.19
N THR A 171 5.09 -15.02 15.38
CA THR A 171 4.96 -13.63 15.87
C THR A 171 5.81 -13.32 17.09
N ASP A 172 6.68 -14.24 17.52
CA ASP A 172 7.44 -14.18 18.79
C ASP A 172 8.42 -13.00 18.88
N GLY A 173 8.74 -12.35 17.80
CA GLY A 173 9.61 -11.16 17.75
C GLY A 173 8.88 -9.83 17.55
N LEU A 174 7.56 -9.84 17.34
CA LEU A 174 6.78 -8.64 17.03
C LEU A 174 6.16 -7.98 18.25
N VAL A 175 6.01 -8.71 19.33
CA VAL A 175 5.46 -8.21 20.60
C VAL A 175 6.64 -7.86 21.50
N LYS A 176 7.04 -6.59 21.54
CA LYS A 176 7.80 -6.08 22.68
C LYS A 176 6.83 -6.04 23.87
N ASN A 177 7.10 -6.84 24.92
CA ASN A 177 6.47 -6.77 26.22
C ASN A 177 6.51 -5.34 26.78
#